data_b5b2a8b876f7f629ae41162aff245c2c
#
_entry.id   b5b2a8b876f7f629ae41162aff245c2c
#
_cell.length_a   1.000
_cell.length_b   1.000
_cell.length_c   1.000
_cell.angle_alpha   90.00
_cell.angle_beta   90.00
_cell.angle_gamma   90.00
#
_symmetry.space_group_name_H-M   'P 1'
#
loop_
_entity.id
_entity.type
_entity.pdbx_description
1 polymer ?
#
loop_
_entity_poly.entity_id
_entity_poly.type
_entity_poly.pdbx_seq_one_letter_code
_entity_poly.pdbx_strand_id
1 'polypeptide(L)'
;MATLNRVLDSIQTHIGFPRSRSTGVSRRLQEAGLLPSGAPGVPPELDQRDACLLLAVLMSAPMLHEAVDHARAYSAMTPGGAVLSADAPDSIPRSALEYLTVEALMVTSGDAESFEDVRNHRFEFVHGWRELSAHSPEGTVTRFVLPGELASHQQAPHRIAGVVRGEAFVNLMKDLF
;
A
#
# COMPACT_ATOMS: atom_id res chain seq x y z
N MET A 1 -13.29 -10.82 0.26
CA MET A 1 -12.76 -10.52 1.60
C MET A 1 -11.94 -11.71 2.10
N ALA A 2 -10.86 -11.47 2.82
CA ALA A 2 -9.99 -12.50 3.37
C ALA A 2 -9.83 -12.30 4.88
N THR A 3 -9.74 -13.38 5.66
CA THR A 3 -9.49 -13.25 7.10
C THR A 3 -8.11 -12.64 7.37
N LEU A 4 -7.96 -11.85 8.44
CA LEU A 4 -6.67 -11.26 8.82
C LEU A 4 -5.55 -12.32 8.86
N ASN A 5 -5.83 -13.51 9.41
CA ASN A 5 -4.82 -14.57 9.48
C ASN A 5 -4.32 -14.98 8.09
N ARG A 6 -5.23 -15.14 7.11
CA ARG A 6 -4.87 -15.45 5.73
C ARG A 6 -4.04 -14.32 5.11
N VAL A 7 -4.40 -13.06 5.35
CA VAL A 7 -3.62 -11.91 4.87
C VAL A 7 -2.20 -11.91 5.44
N LEU A 8 -2.03 -12.20 6.73
CA LEU A 8 -0.71 -12.26 7.38
C LEU A 8 0.15 -13.40 6.82
N ASP A 9 -0.45 -14.58 6.56
CA ASP A 9 0.25 -15.73 5.99
C ASP A 9 0.66 -15.45 4.53
N SER A 10 -0.22 -14.85 3.76
CA SER A 10 0.02 -14.49 2.36
C SER A 10 1.12 -13.41 2.24
N ILE A 11 1.12 -12.39 3.11
CA ILE A 11 2.20 -11.39 3.20
C ILE A 11 3.54 -12.06 3.52
N GLN A 12 3.57 -13.01 4.44
CA GLN A 12 4.80 -13.76 4.74
C GLN A 12 5.28 -14.55 3.52
N THR A 13 4.37 -15.19 2.80
CA THR A 13 4.68 -16.06 1.65
C THR A 13 5.18 -15.26 0.45
N HIS A 14 4.48 -14.18 0.07
CA HIS A 14 4.72 -13.48 -1.18
C HIS A 14 5.62 -12.25 -1.05
N ILE A 15 5.62 -11.61 0.15
CA ILE A 15 6.40 -10.38 0.41
C ILE A 15 7.62 -10.66 1.30
N GLY A 16 7.57 -11.71 2.11
CA GLY A 16 8.69 -12.10 2.98
C GLY A 16 8.72 -11.42 4.35
N PHE A 17 7.66 -10.70 4.76
CA PHE A 17 7.61 -10.14 6.11
C PHE A 17 7.33 -11.23 7.14
N PRO A 18 8.12 -11.29 8.23
CA PRO A 18 7.85 -12.21 9.34
C PRO A 18 6.44 -11.98 9.92
N ARG A 19 5.70 -13.07 10.15
CA ARG A 19 4.35 -13.01 10.71
C ARG A 19 4.27 -12.22 12.02
N SER A 20 5.29 -12.32 12.89
CA SER A 20 5.35 -11.56 14.14
C SER A 20 5.31 -10.04 13.90
N ARG A 21 6.03 -9.57 12.88
CA ARG A 21 6.04 -8.15 12.50
C ARG A 21 4.67 -7.74 11.96
N SER A 22 4.10 -8.51 11.03
CA SER A 22 2.80 -8.22 10.43
C SER A 22 1.68 -8.25 11.46
N THR A 23 1.71 -9.18 12.43
CA THR A 23 0.77 -9.21 13.55
C THR A 23 0.89 -7.96 14.43
N GLY A 24 2.11 -7.52 14.75
CA GLY A 24 2.30 -6.32 15.55
C GLY A 24 1.75 -5.07 14.88
N VAL A 25 2.01 -4.90 13.58
CA VAL A 25 1.49 -3.77 12.79
C VAL A 25 -0.03 -3.83 12.68
N SER A 26 -0.61 -4.98 12.30
CA SER A 26 -2.06 -5.11 12.17
C SER A 26 -2.80 -4.77 13.47
N ARG A 27 -2.26 -5.24 14.61
CA ARG A 27 -2.82 -4.90 15.92
C ARG A 27 -2.82 -3.39 16.18
N ARG A 28 -1.71 -2.69 15.89
CA ARG A 28 -1.63 -1.24 16.04
C ARG A 28 -2.65 -0.50 15.16
N LEU A 29 -2.84 -0.96 13.93
CA LEU A 29 -3.83 -0.38 13.03
C LEU A 29 -5.26 -0.64 13.50
N GLN A 30 -5.55 -1.84 14.05
CA GLN A 30 -6.85 -2.16 14.65
C GLN A 30 -7.13 -1.31 15.89
N GLU A 31 -6.16 -1.16 16.81
CA GLU A 31 -6.24 -0.31 17.99
C GLU A 31 -6.54 1.16 17.63
N ALA A 32 -6.04 1.62 16.47
CA ALA A 32 -6.29 2.96 15.93
C ALA A 32 -7.57 3.08 15.08
N GLY A 33 -8.33 2.01 14.88
CA GLY A 33 -9.54 1.99 14.04
C GLY A 33 -9.27 2.13 12.54
N LEU A 34 -8.04 1.83 12.10
CA LEU A 34 -7.62 1.91 10.68
C LEU A 34 -7.75 0.56 9.94
N LEU A 35 -7.89 -0.52 10.67
CA LEU A 35 -8.27 -1.84 10.17
C LEU A 35 -9.46 -2.38 10.95
N PRO A 36 -10.29 -3.23 10.36
CA PRO A 36 -11.39 -3.90 11.06
C PRO A 36 -10.91 -4.68 12.28
N SER A 37 -11.63 -4.56 13.38
CA SER A 37 -11.44 -5.38 14.57
C SER A 37 -12.40 -6.56 14.54
N GLY A 38 -11.92 -7.75 14.93
CA GLY A 38 -12.78 -8.92 15.09
C GLY A 38 -13.64 -8.85 16.35
N ALA A 39 -14.65 -9.71 16.39
CA ALA A 39 -15.40 -10.00 17.60
C ALA A 39 -14.79 -11.23 18.32
N PRO A 40 -15.10 -11.47 19.61
CA PRO A 40 -14.65 -12.68 20.29
C PRO A 40 -15.01 -13.95 19.53
N GLY A 41 -14.00 -14.71 19.13
CA GLY A 41 -14.15 -15.93 18.32
C GLY A 41 -14.38 -15.74 16.83
N VAL A 42 -14.48 -14.50 16.34
CA VAL A 42 -14.67 -14.19 14.90
C VAL A 42 -13.47 -13.35 14.43
N PRO A 43 -12.59 -13.92 13.57
CA PRO A 43 -11.48 -13.17 13.03
C PRO A 43 -12.00 -12.03 12.13
N PRO A 44 -11.31 -10.87 12.12
CA PRO A 44 -11.70 -9.79 11.22
C PRO A 44 -11.46 -10.19 9.76
N GLU A 45 -12.35 -9.73 8.89
CA GLU A 45 -12.21 -9.83 7.44
C GLU A 45 -11.69 -8.52 6.89
N LEU A 46 -10.73 -8.61 5.96
CA LEU A 46 -10.09 -7.50 5.28
C LEU A 46 -10.48 -7.53 3.80
N ASP A 47 -10.69 -6.35 3.22
CA ASP A 47 -10.83 -6.17 1.78
C ASP A 47 -9.48 -5.85 1.10
N GLN A 48 -9.49 -5.57 -0.21
CA GLN A 48 -8.30 -5.21 -0.96
C GLN A 48 -7.64 -3.94 -0.41
N ARG A 49 -8.45 -2.95 -0.01
CA ARG A 49 -7.95 -1.67 0.55
C ARG A 49 -7.23 -1.89 1.87
N ASP A 50 -7.79 -2.71 2.75
CA ASP A 50 -7.20 -3.05 4.04
C ASP A 50 -5.88 -3.81 3.87
N ALA A 51 -5.83 -4.76 2.93
CA ALA A 51 -4.61 -5.50 2.60
C ALA A 51 -3.53 -4.58 2.03
N CYS A 52 -3.88 -3.65 1.14
CA CYS A 52 -2.98 -2.63 0.60
C CYS A 52 -2.46 -1.68 1.69
N LEU A 53 -3.33 -1.25 2.62
CA LEU A 53 -2.92 -0.41 3.74
C LEU A 53 -1.91 -1.13 4.64
N LEU A 54 -2.19 -2.38 5.01
CA LEU A 54 -1.27 -3.18 5.82
C LEU A 54 0.07 -3.38 5.13
N LEU A 55 0.08 -3.70 3.83
CA LEU A 55 1.29 -3.83 3.01
C LEU A 55 2.09 -2.51 2.99
N ALA A 56 1.44 -1.38 2.70
CA ALA A 56 2.09 -0.08 2.63
C ALA A 56 2.78 0.29 3.95
N VAL A 57 2.11 0.05 5.07
CA VAL A 57 2.67 0.30 6.40
C VAL A 57 3.85 -0.63 6.71
N LEU A 58 3.74 -1.91 6.38
CA LEU A 58 4.84 -2.88 6.59
C LEU A 58 6.08 -2.49 5.79
N MET A 59 5.88 -2.02 4.55
CA MET A 59 6.98 -1.63 3.66
C MET A 59 7.61 -0.30 4.04
N SER A 60 6.87 0.62 4.68
CA SER A 60 7.30 2.00 4.93
C SER A 60 7.63 2.33 6.38
N ALA A 61 7.01 1.66 7.36
CA ALA A 61 7.21 1.96 8.78
C ALA A 61 8.34 1.12 9.37
N PRO A 62 9.54 1.67 9.58
CA PRO A 62 10.66 0.93 10.16
C PRO A 62 10.39 0.52 11.60
N MET A 63 9.62 1.33 12.34
CA MET A 63 9.31 1.08 13.75
C MET A 63 7.80 0.92 13.98
N LEU A 64 7.43 0.05 14.95
CA LEU A 64 6.04 -0.29 15.22
C LEU A 64 5.19 0.92 15.69
N HIS A 65 5.79 1.85 16.42
CA HIS A 65 5.08 3.04 16.90
C HIS A 65 4.74 4.04 15.79
N GLU A 66 5.41 3.97 14.64
CA GLU A 66 5.16 4.82 13.46
C GLU A 66 4.03 4.30 12.56
N ALA A 67 3.55 3.06 12.80
CA ALA A 67 2.61 2.39 11.92
C ALA A 67 1.33 3.19 11.65
N VAL A 68 0.77 3.83 12.68
CA VAL A 68 -0.47 4.62 12.56
C VAL A 68 -0.25 5.89 11.74
N ASP A 69 0.87 6.57 11.94
CA ASP A 69 1.20 7.81 11.21
C ASP A 69 1.49 7.52 9.74
N HIS A 70 2.16 6.38 9.44
CA HIS A 70 2.36 5.93 8.07
C HIS A 70 1.03 5.57 7.40
N ALA A 71 0.14 4.85 8.08
CA ALA A 71 -1.18 4.51 7.54
C ALA A 71 -1.99 5.76 7.17
N ARG A 72 -2.01 6.77 8.04
CA ARG A 72 -2.67 8.05 7.77
C ARG A 72 -2.02 8.79 6.61
N ALA A 73 -0.68 8.80 6.54
CA ALA A 73 0.05 9.43 5.44
C ALA A 73 -0.31 8.80 4.09
N TYR A 74 -0.29 7.47 3.95
CA TYR A 74 -0.65 6.79 2.70
C TYR A 74 -2.10 7.05 2.27
N SER A 75 -3.01 7.27 3.22
CA SER A 75 -4.39 7.67 2.95
C SER A 75 -4.54 9.14 2.54
N ALA A 76 -3.53 9.97 2.81
CA ALA A 76 -3.55 11.42 2.55
C ALA A 76 -2.61 11.87 1.42
N MET A 77 -1.62 11.07 1.03
CA MET A 77 -0.70 11.35 -0.08
C MET A 77 -1.47 11.46 -1.39
N THR A 78 -1.18 12.49 -2.17
CA THR A 78 -1.80 12.73 -3.47
C THR A 78 -0.77 12.62 -4.60
N PRO A 79 -1.21 12.43 -5.86
CA PRO A 79 -0.31 12.43 -7.00
C PRO A 79 0.52 13.72 -7.06
N GLY A 80 1.85 13.59 -7.01
CA GLY A 80 2.78 14.71 -7.00
C GLY A 80 2.62 15.69 -5.84
N GLY A 81 1.88 15.36 -4.77
CA GLY A 81 1.58 16.28 -3.67
C GLY A 81 0.60 17.40 -4.04
N ALA A 82 -0.16 17.22 -5.11
CA ALA A 82 -1.13 18.21 -5.57
C ALA A 82 -2.32 18.28 -4.61
N VAL A 83 -2.84 19.49 -4.42
CA VAL A 83 -4.13 19.69 -3.75
C VAL A 83 -5.23 19.42 -4.78
N LEU A 84 -5.86 18.25 -4.68
CA LEU A 84 -6.90 17.84 -5.61
C LEU A 84 -8.21 18.57 -5.31
N SER A 85 -8.81 19.19 -6.32
CA SER A 85 -10.14 19.79 -6.22
C SER A 85 -11.24 18.71 -6.16
N ALA A 86 -12.43 19.10 -5.72
CA ALA A 86 -13.59 18.21 -5.74
C ALA A 86 -13.95 17.75 -7.18
N ASP A 87 -13.69 18.62 -8.17
CA ASP A 87 -13.99 18.41 -9.58
C ASP A 87 -12.86 17.67 -10.35
N ALA A 88 -11.81 17.19 -9.66
CA ALA A 88 -10.77 16.41 -10.32
C ALA A 88 -11.38 15.14 -10.93
N PRO A 89 -10.96 14.73 -12.16
CA PRO A 89 -11.49 13.54 -12.82
C PRO A 89 -11.41 12.29 -11.92
N ASP A 90 -12.42 11.43 -11.98
CA ASP A 90 -12.46 10.16 -11.22
C ASP A 90 -11.38 9.17 -11.63
N SER A 91 -10.78 9.34 -12.83
CA SER A 91 -9.64 8.56 -13.30
C SER A 91 -8.33 8.87 -12.56
N ILE A 92 -8.29 9.95 -11.76
CA ILE A 92 -7.10 10.30 -10.96
C ILE A 92 -7.29 9.77 -9.54
N PRO A 93 -6.47 8.81 -9.08
CA PRO A 93 -6.52 8.32 -7.71
C PRO A 93 -6.33 9.47 -6.71
N ARG A 94 -7.23 9.59 -5.76
CA ARG A 94 -7.23 10.65 -4.75
C ARG A 94 -6.12 10.48 -3.71
N SER A 95 -5.64 9.24 -3.54
CA SER A 95 -4.56 8.96 -2.59
C SER A 95 -3.66 7.80 -3.05
N ALA A 96 -2.49 7.67 -2.41
CA ALA A 96 -1.60 6.54 -2.61
C ALA A 96 -2.28 5.21 -2.28
N LEU A 97 -3.09 5.18 -1.22
CA LEU A 97 -3.84 3.99 -0.83
C LEU A 97 -4.91 3.64 -1.85
N GLU A 98 -5.62 4.63 -2.39
CA GLU A 98 -6.61 4.41 -3.46
C GLU A 98 -5.94 3.87 -4.72
N TYR A 99 -4.79 4.42 -5.12
CA TYR A 99 -3.99 3.92 -6.23
C TYR A 99 -3.66 2.43 -6.06
N LEU A 100 -3.08 2.04 -4.91
CA LEU A 100 -2.77 0.63 -4.64
C LEU A 100 -4.03 -0.25 -4.62
N THR A 101 -5.16 0.29 -4.17
CA THR A 101 -6.44 -0.44 -4.18
C THR A 101 -6.95 -0.67 -5.61
N VAL A 102 -6.82 0.33 -6.49
CA VAL A 102 -7.15 0.19 -7.91
C VAL A 102 -6.27 -0.87 -8.57
N GLU A 103 -4.96 -0.85 -8.33
CA GLU A 103 -4.04 -1.89 -8.83
C GLU A 103 -4.45 -3.29 -8.32
N ALA A 104 -4.86 -3.41 -7.07
CA ALA A 104 -5.35 -4.68 -6.51
C ALA A 104 -6.65 -5.15 -7.16
N LEU A 105 -7.58 -4.22 -7.46
CA LEU A 105 -8.82 -4.51 -8.17
C LEU A 105 -8.55 -4.94 -9.60
N MET A 106 -7.63 -4.30 -10.33
CA MET A 106 -7.21 -4.69 -11.67
C MET A 106 -6.68 -6.14 -11.70
N VAL A 107 -5.87 -6.51 -10.71
CA VAL A 107 -5.36 -7.88 -10.57
C VAL A 107 -6.48 -8.90 -10.35
N THR A 108 -7.50 -8.56 -9.56
CA THR A 108 -8.56 -9.48 -9.14
C THR A 108 -9.80 -9.45 -10.06
N SER A 109 -9.90 -8.49 -10.97
CA SER A 109 -11.01 -8.36 -11.94
C SER A 109 -11.00 -9.45 -13.02
N GLY A 110 -9.89 -10.14 -13.23
CA GLY A 110 -9.73 -11.16 -14.26
C GLY A 110 -9.37 -10.65 -15.65
N ASP A 111 -9.16 -9.35 -15.82
CA ASP A 111 -8.67 -8.74 -17.07
C ASP A 111 -7.17 -9.05 -17.26
N ALA A 112 -6.86 -9.80 -18.33
CA ALA A 112 -5.49 -10.28 -18.59
C ALA A 112 -4.51 -9.15 -18.91
N GLU A 113 -4.94 -8.09 -19.58
CA GLU A 113 -4.08 -6.94 -19.96
C GLU A 113 -3.71 -6.15 -18.72
N SER A 114 -4.70 -5.76 -17.91
CA SER A 114 -4.51 -5.06 -16.65
C SER A 114 -3.64 -5.85 -15.67
N PHE A 115 -3.80 -7.16 -15.63
CA PHE A 115 -2.99 -8.05 -14.82
C PHE A 115 -1.49 -8.02 -15.21
N GLU A 116 -1.18 -8.11 -16.51
CA GLU A 116 0.21 -8.08 -17.01
C GLU A 116 0.84 -6.70 -16.79
N ASP A 117 0.06 -5.63 -16.89
CA ASP A 117 0.53 -4.27 -16.58
C ASP A 117 0.99 -4.16 -15.12
N VAL A 118 0.11 -4.50 -14.16
CA VAL A 118 0.46 -4.47 -12.73
C VAL A 118 1.63 -5.39 -12.39
N ARG A 119 1.71 -6.57 -13.03
CA ARG A 119 2.79 -7.53 -12.82
C ARG A 119 4.18 -6.96 -13.13
N ASN A 120 4.25 -6.07 -14.12
CA ASN A 120 5.48 -5.44 -14.55
C ASN A 120 5.82 -4.14 -13.80
N HIS A 121 4.95 -3.69 -12.91
CA HIS A 121 5.21 -2.54 -12.05
C HIS A 121 6.24 -2.83 -10.96
N ARG A 122 6.78 -1.76 -10.38
CA ARG A 122 7.59 -1.79 -9.17
C ARG A 122 7.11 -0.69 -8.23
N PHE A 123 6.75 -1.06 -7.02
CA PHE A 123 6.30 -0.14 -5.99
C PHE A 123 7.42 0.12 -4.99
N GLU A 124 7.77 1.38 -4.77
CA GLU A 124 8.75 1.80 -3.78
C GLU A 124 8.07 2.60 -2.67
N PHE A 125 8.25 2.15 -1.44
CA PHE A 125 7.72 2.75 -0.22
C PHE A 125 8.87 3.43 0.52
N VAL A 126 8.98 4.75 0.39
CA VAL A 126 10.11 5.50 0.94
C VAL A 126 9.87 5.81 2.41
N HIS A 127 10.87 5.55 3.25
CA HIS A 127 10.77 5.72 4.70
C HIS A 127 10.95 7.17 5.14
N GLY A 128 12.00 7.83 4.66
CA GLY A 128 12.47 9.11 5.22
C GLY A 128 11.49 10.27 5.07
N TRP A 129 10.82 10.36 3.93
CA TRP A 129 9.87 11.45 3.65
C TRP A 129 8.48 10.98 3.24
N ARG A 130 8.17 9.71 3.47
CA ARG A 130 6.85 9.13 3.22
C ARG A 130 6.37 9.36 1.79
N GLU A 131 6.88 8.55 0.86
CA GLU A 131 6.50 8.59 -0.55
C GLU A 131 6.14 7.18 -1.02
N LEU A 132 5.13 7.07 -1.88
CA LEU A 132 4.94 5.92 -2.75
C LEU A 132 5.37 6.32 -4.15
N SER A 133 6.30 5.55 -4.75
CA SER A 133 6.64 5.67 -6.17
C SER A 133 6.26 4.39 -6.89
N ALA A 134 5.37 4.50 -7.87
CA ALA A 134 5.01 3.41 -8.78
C ALA A 134 5.77 3.60 -10.09
N HIS A 135 6.55 2.60 -10.47
CA HIS A 135 7.34 2.57 -11.69
C HIS A 135 6.69 1.64 -12.69
N SER A 136 6.31 2.15 -13.84
CA SER A 136 5.81 1.35 -14.96
C SER A 136 6.95 0.77 -15.78
N PRO A 137 6.69 -0.27 -16.60
CA PRO A 137 7.69 -0.86 -17.48
C PRO A 137 8.19 0.12 -18.57
N GLU A 138 7.38 1.12 -18.96
CA GLU A 138 7.75 2.16 -19.95
C GLU A 138 8.66 3.25 -19.35
N GLY A 139 9.00 3.16 -18.06
CA GLY A 139 9.86 4.12 -17.37
C GLY A 139 9.13 5.32 -16.77
N THR A 140 7.81 5.35 -16.83
CA THR A 140 7.00 6.36 -16.12
C THR A 140 7.07 6.12 -14.61
N VAL A 141 7.17 7.19 -13.83
CA VAL A 141 7.16 7.12 -12.36
C VAL A 141 6.06 8.01 -11.83
N THR A 142 5.02 7.38 -11.27
CA THR A 142 3.97 8.09 -10.55
C THR A 142 4.34 8.18 -9.08
N ARG A 143 4.44 9.41 -8.55
CA ARG A 143 4.79 9.65 -7.15
C ARG A 143 3.60 10.18 -6.38
N PHE A 144 3.40 9.63 -5.20
CA PHE A 144 2.44 10.11 -4.22
C PHE A 144 3.21 10.60 -3.00
N VAL A 145 2.96 11.85 -2.63
CA VAL A 145 3.55 12.51 -1.46
C VAL A 145 2.48 13.32 -0.73
N LEU A 146 2.74 13.73 0.48
CA LEU A 146 1.79 14.59 1.21
C LEU A 146 1.60 15.92 0.48
N PRO A 147 0.39 16.50 0.51
CA PRO A 147 0.11 17.78 -0.10
C PRO A 147 1.10 18.86 0.35
N GLY A 148 1.74 19.52 -0.62
CA GLY A 148 2.75 20.54 -0.37
C GLY A 148 4.20 20.04 -0.25
N GLU A 149 4.45 18.74 -0.26
CA GLU A 149 5.80 18.14 -0.14
C GLU A 149 6.42 17.74 -1.50
N LEU A 150 6.22 18.55 -2.52
CA LEU A 150 6.54 18.24 -3.93
C LEU A 150 8.01 17.90 -4.25
N ALA A 151 8.96 18.30 -3.43
CA ALA A 151 10.38 18.23 -3.76
C ALA A 151 11.23 17.41 -2.79
N SER A 152 10.64 16.67 -1.86
CA SER A 152 11.38 15.94 -0.82
C SER A 152 12.39 14.95 -1.42
N HIS A 153 12.04 14.27 -2.53
CA HIS A 153 12.92 13.32 -3.21
C HIS A 153 14.16 13.96 -3.86
N GLN A 154 14.14 15.27 -4.14
CA GLN A 154 15.26 16.02 -4.73
C GLN A 154 16.20 16.60 -3.68
N GLN A 155 15.73 16.79 -2.45
CA GLN A 155 16.46 17.46 -1.38
C GLN A 155 17.19 16.51 -0.44
N ALA A 156 16.72 15.26 -0.34
CA ALA A 156 17.31 14.31 0.59
C ALA A 156 18.64 13.75 0.06
N PRO A 157 19.70 13.74 0.89
CA PRO A 157 21.02 13.25 0.49
C PRO A 157 21.07 11.72 0.31
N HIS A 158 20.10 10.99 0.85
CA HIS A 158 19.99 9.54 0.69
C HIS A 158 18.52 9.12 0.73
N ARG A 159 18.25 7.93 0.17
CA ARG A 159 16.91 7.34 0.10
C ARG A 159 16.94 5.92 0.66
N ILE A 160 16.04 5.64 1.59
CA ILE A 160 15.78 4.28 2.06
C ILE A 160 14.34 3.94 1.68
N ALA A 161 14.16 2.85 0.95
CA ALA A 161 12.83 2.43 0.51
C ALA A 161 12.67 0.91 0.59
N GLY A 162 11.49 0.47 0.98
CA GLY A 162 11.02 -0.88 0.76
C GLY A 162 10.53 -1.02 -0.69
N VAL A 163 10.90 -2.10 -1.37
CA VAL A 163 10.52 -2.32 -2.78
C VAL A 163 9.68 -3.58 -2.88
N VAL A 164 8.50 -3.47 -3.50
CA VAL A 164 7.65 -4.59 -3.89
C VAL A 164 7.63 -4.69 -5.41
N ARG A 165 7.99 -5.86 -5.93
CA ARG A 165 7.83 -6.16 -7.36
C ARG A 165 6.36 -6.38 -7.66
N GLY A 166 5.89 -5.93 -8.83
CA GLY A 166 4.51 -6.14 -9.26
C GLY A 166 4.09 -7.61 -9.26
N GLU A 167 4.98 -8.52 -9.64
CA GLU A 167 4.73 -9.96 -9.55
C GLU A 167 4.40 -10.43 -8.12
N ALA A 168 5.14 -9.96 -7.11
CA ALA A 168 4.89 -10.30 -5.70
C ALA A 168 3.56 -9.72 -5.21
N PHE A 169 3.25 -8.48 -5.63
CA PHE A 169 1.97 -7.83 -5.36
C PHE A 169 0.79 -8.60 -5.99
N VAL A 170 0.94 -8.97 -7.25
CA VAL A 170 -0.05 -9.77 -7.99
C VAL A 170 -0.31 -11.11 -7.31
N ASN A 171 0.76 -11.84 -6.94
CA ASN A 171 0.63 -13.13 -6.27
C ASN A 171 -0.06 -12.98 -4.91
N LEU A 172 0.25 -11.93 -4.15
CA LEU A 172 -0.43 -11.61 -2.89
C LEU A 172 -1.93 -11.39 -3.11
N MET A 173 -2.32 -10.54 -4.07
CA MET A 173 -3.73 -10.20 -4.30
C MET A 173 -4.54 -11.39 -4.81
N LYS A 174 -3.99 -12.20 -5.73
CA LYS A 174 -4.63 -13.42 -6.24
C LYS A 174 -4.79 -14.52 -5.19
N ASP A 175 -3.87 -14.62 -4.25
CA ASP A 175 -3.99 -15.58 -3.15
C ASP A 175 -5.10 -15.16 -2.18
N LEU A 176 -5.41 -13.88 -2.07
CA LEU A 176 -6.37 -13.36 -1.09
C LEU A 176 -7.79 -13.20 -1.62
N PHE A 177 -7.94 -12.80 -2.88
CA PHE A 177 -9.20 -12.35 -3.47
C PHE A 177 -9.45 -12.98 -4.83
#